data_41e2e9bf2f485b316e670cf5e29465ad
#
_entry.id   41e2e9bf2f485b316e670cf5e29465ad
#
_cell.length_a   1.000
_cell.length_b   1.000
_cell.length_c   1.000
_cell.angle_alpha   90.00
_cell.angle_beta   90.00
_cell.angle_gamma   90.00
#
_symmetry.space_group_name_H-M   'P 1'
#
loop_
_entity.id
_entity.type
_entity.pdbx_description
1 polymer ?
#
loop_
_entity_poly.entity_id
_entity_poly.type
_entity_poly.pdbx_seq_one_letter_code
_entity_poly.pdbx_strand_id
1 'polypeptide(L)'
;MTRSAVPSFALVLLGLSLASPAGGAGAPQAPADPMTPQLVRQLEQMRAADTDLLAVSEEDGRLLRLLTASNRTKRALEIGGANGYSAIWIGLGLRETGGRLVSIEYDPGRARQAAENVRRAGLSDIVTVVQGDAFKEIPKLGGEFDLVFLDAWKKDYKRFLDLTWPRLAPGGVFLGHNVVNKGKEMPDFLQAVTRNPAMLTAIVTPSGEGMSISYKRR
;
A
#
# COMPACT_ATOMS: atom_id res chain seq x y z
N MET A 1 -15.80 -86.83 34.67
CA MET A 1 -15.18 -86.41 33.39
C MET A 1 -16.21 -85.70 32.54
N THR A 2 -16.28 -84.39 32.69
CA THR A 2 -17.28 -83.57 32.00
C THR A 2 -16.57 -82.68 31.02
N ARG A 3 -16.82 -82.88 29.71
CA ARG A 3 -16.27 -82.03 28.62
C ARG A 3 -17.14 -80.76 28.50
N SER A 4 -16.53 -79.62 28.71
CA SER A 4 -17.12 -78.31 28.51
C SER A 4 -17.10 -77.95 27.03
N ALA A 5 -18.27 -77.64 26.48
CA ALA A 5 -18.45 -77.21 25.10
C ALA A 5 -18.24 -75.71 25.02
N VAL A 6 -17.40 -75.20 24.09
CA VAL A 6 -17.15 -73.82 23.79
C VAL A 6 -18.11 -73.36 22.69
N PRO A 7 -18.86 -72.31 22.83
CA PRO A 7 -19.72 -71.79 21.78
C PRO A 7 -18.92 -71.02 20.73
N SER A 8 -19.13 -71.35 19.43
CA SER A 8 -18.63 -70.61 18.27
C SER A 8 -19.37 -69.29 18.14
N PHE A 9 -18.63 -68.22 18.22
CA PHE A 9 -19.14 -66.90 17.85
C PHE A 9 -19.00 -66.68 16.33
N ALA A 10 -20.13 -66.60 15.66
CA ALA A 10 -20.17 -66.19 14.25
C ALA A 10 -19.88 -64.69 14.13
N LEU A 11 -18.78 -64.34 13.43
CA LEU A 11 -18.39 -62.97 13.14
C LEU A 11 -19.23 -62.41 11.96
N VAL A 12 -20.21 -61.58 12.27
CA VAL A 12 -20.97 -60.82 11.24
C VAL A 12 -20.12 -59.63 10.79
N LEU A 13 -19.52 -59.75 9.62
CA LEU A 13 -18.86 -58.62 8.95
C LEU A 13 -19.93 -57.68 8.37
N LEU A 14 -20.24 -56.60 9.09
CA LEU A 14 -20.96 -55.47 8.52
C LEU A 14 -20.03 -54.72 7.55
N GLY A 15 -20.29 -54.86 6.25
CA GLY A 15 -19.63 -54.05 5.22
C GLY A 15 -20.04 -52.58 5.35
N LEU A 16 -19.18 -51.75 5.94
CA LEU A 16 -19.30 -50.28 5.81
C LEU A 16 -18.88 -49.90 4.40
N SER A 17 -19.86 -49.58 3.56
CA SER A 17 -19.61 -48.90 2.28
C SER A 17 -19.15 -47.49 2.55
N LEU A 18 -17.85 -47.17 2.42
CA LEU A 18 -17.30 -45.83 2.43
C LEU A 18 -17.74 -45.13 1.14
N ALA A 19 -18.83 -44.36 1.21
CA ALA A 19 -19.17 -43.42 0.17
C ALA A 19 -18.04 -42.37 0.11
N SER A 20 -17.33 -42.30 -1.00
CA SER A 20 -16.36 -41.23 -1.28
C SER A 20 -17.09 -39.89 -1.27
N PRO A 21 -16.61 -38.87 -0.53
CA PRO A 21 -17.19 -37.53 -0.64
C PRO A 21 -16.89 -36.99 -2.04
N ALA A 22 -17.96 -36.82 -2.82
CA ALA A 22 -17.91 -36.14 -4.10
C ALA A 22 -17.56 -34.67 -3.88
N GLY A 23 -16.61 -34.15 -4.67
CA GLY A 23 -16.44 -32.73 -4.93
C GLY A 23 -15.79 -31.95 -3.79
N GLY A 24 -14.47 -32.06 -3.64
CA GLY A 24 -13.70 -31.03 -2.95
C GLY A 24 -13.84 -29.71 -3.72
N ALA A 25 -14.57 -28.74 -3.17
CA ALA A 25 -14.46 -27.36 -3.61
C ALA A 25 -12.98 -26.99 -3.55
N GLY A 26 -12.35 -26.77 -4.69
CA GLY A 26 -10.94 -26.37 -4.76
C GLY A 26 -10.73 -25.18 -3.84
N ALA A 27 -9.65 -25.19 -3.06
CA ALA A 27 -9.29 -24.04 -2.25
C ALA A 27 -9.34 -22.79 -3.14
N PRO A 28 -9.86 -21.65 -2.63
CA PRO A 28 -9.92 -20.43 -3.42
C PRO A 28 -8.53 -20.12 -3.93
N GLN A 29 -8.41 -20.05 -5.25
CA GLN A 29 -7.13 -19.75 -5.92
C GLN A 29 -6.69 -18.37 -5.46
N ALA A 30 -5.46 -18.24 -4.95
CA ALA A 30 -4.91 -16.92 -4.61
C ALA A 30 -5.04 -16.00 -5.84
N PRO A 31 -5.45 -14.73 -5.65
CA PRO A 31 -5.54 -13.80 -6.76
C PRO A 31 -4.19 -13.72 -7.48
N ALA A 32 -4.21 -13.72 -8.81
CA ALA A 32 -2.99 -13.62 -9.61
C ALA A 32 -2.24 -12.33 -9.25
N ASP A 33 -0.91 -12.40 -9.13
CA ASP A 33 -0.09 -11.20 -8.86
C ASP A 33 -0.33 -10.18 -9.99
N PRO A 34 -0.77 -8.94 -9.66
CA PRO A 34 -0.99 -7.89 -10.63
C PRO A 34 0.30 -7.41 -11.34
N MET A 35 1.49 -7.86 -10.90
CA MET A 35 2.78 -7.55 -11.52
C MET A 35 2.99 -8.34 -12.82
N THR A 36 2.19 -7.99 -13.84
CA THR A 36 2.34 -8.58 -15.17
C THR A 36 3.65 -8.17 -15.84
N PRO A 37 4.21 -8.97 -16.77
CA PRO A 37 5.40 -8.56 -17.54
C PRO A 37 5.25 -7.22 -18.27
N GLN A 38 4.03 -6.86 -18.68
CA GLN A 38 3.73 -5.56 -19.29
C GLN A 38 3.87 -4.42 -18.28
N LEU A 39 3.35 -4.59 -17.06
CA LEU A 39 3.44 -3.58 -16.00
C LEU A 39 4.88 -3.40 -15.54
N VAL A 40 5.65 -4.49 -15.39
CA VAL A 40 7.08 -4.43 -15.06
C VAL A 40 7.82 -3.58 -16.09
N ARG A 41 7.66 -3.88 -17.40
CA ARG A 41 8.28 -3.08 -18.47
C ARG A 41 7.83 -1.61 -18.43
N GLN A 42 6.59 -1.33 -18.11
CA GLN A 42 6.10 0.04 -17.98
C GLN A 42 6.83 0.78 -16.84
N LEU A 43 6.96 0.16 -15.68
CA LEU A 43 7.66 0.74 -14.52
C LEU A 43 9.16 0.99 -14.82
N GLU A 44 9.82 0.05 -15.48
CA GLU A 44 11.21 0.22 -15.95
C GLU A 44 11.33 1.41 -16.92
N GLN A 45 10.43 1.52 -17.90
CA GLN A 45 10.41 2.64 -18.86
C GLN A 45 10.17 3.98 -18.15
N MET A 46 9.25 4.03 -17.16
CA MET A 46 8.99 5.25 -16.40
C MET A 46 10.22 5.72 -15.64
N ARG A 47 10.97 4.81 -15.04
CA ARG A 47 12.22 5.14 -14.35
C ARG A 47 13.32 5.57 -15.30
N ALA A 48 13.49 4.87 -16.40
CA ALA A 48 14.50 5.23 -17.42
C ALA A 48 14.24 6.60 -18.05
N ALA A 49 12.98 7.02 -18.12
CA ALA A 49 12.57 8.32 -18.66
C ALA A 49 12.56 9.46 -17.60
N ASP A 50 12.80 9.15 -16.32
CA ASP A 50 12.78 10.12 -15.23
C ASP A 50 14.13 10.85 -15.11
N THR A 51 14.36 11.79 -16.02
CA THR A 51 15.59 12.60 -16.05
C THR A 51 15.73 13.56 -14.89
N ASP A 52 14.62 13.95 -14.27
CA ASP A 52 14.58 14.87 -13.13
C ASP A 52 14.77 14.15 -11.78
N LEU A 53 14.86 12.81 -11.80
CA LEU A 53 15.01 11.94 -10.61
C LEU A 53 13.96 12.20 -9.53
N LEU A 54 12.71 12.34 -9.95
CA LEU A 54 11.58 12.62 -9.05
C LEU A 54 10.79 11.36 -8.65
N ALA A 55 10.93 10.27 -9.41
CA ALA A 55 10.31 9.01 -9.06
C ALA A 55 11.07 8.35 -7.90
N VAL A 56 10.32 7.78 -6.96
CA VAL A 56 10.90 6.95 -5.89
C VAL A 56 11.66 5.76 -6.48
N SER A 57 12.56 5.15 -5.71
CA SER A 57 13.24 3.93 -6.12
C SER A 57 12.24 2.77 -6.28
N GLU A 58 12.65 1.69 -6.93
CA GLU A 58 11.81 0.49 -7.01
C GLU A 58 11.61 -0.14 -5.61
N GLU A 59 12.65 -0.12 -4.77
CA GLU A 59 12.62 -0.63 -3.41
C GLU A 59 11.63 0.15 -2.54
N ASP A 60 11.62 1.49 -2.65
CA ASP A 60 10.64 2.35 -1.98
C ASP A 60 9.23 2.09 -2.51
N GLY A 61 9.08 1.91 -3.82
CA GLY A 61 7.80 1.54 -4.45
C GLY A 61 7.25 0.21 -3.93
N ARG A 62 8.09 -0.83 -3.84
CA ARG A 62 7.73 -2.13 -3.25
C ARG A 62 7.32 -2.00 -1.79
N LEU A 63 8.01 -1.17 -1.02
CA LEU A 63 7.64 -0.88 0.38
C LEU A 63 6.29 -0.18 0.45
N LEU A 64 6.03 0.82 -0.40
CA LEU A 64 4.73 1.51 -0.46
C LEU A 64 3.58 0.52 -0.74
N ARG A 65 3.74 -0.39 -1.72
CA ARG A 65 2.77 -1.46 -1.99
C ARG A 65 2.53 -2.34 -0.76
N LEU A 66 3.62 -2.81 -0.13
CA LEU A 66 3.55 -3.66 1.05
C LEU A 66 2.82 -2.98 2.21
N LEU A 67 3.19 -1.74 2.55
CA LEU A 67 2.56 -0.98 3.64
C LEU A 67 1.08 -0.71 3.35
N THR A 68 0.73 -0.37 2.12
CA THR A 68 -0.64 -0.15 1.69
C THR A 68 -1.50 -1.39 1.88
N ALA A 69 -1.01 -2.55 1.44
CA ALA A 69 -1.73 -3.82 1.56
C ALA A 69 -1.80 -4.31 3.02
N SER A 70 -0.67 -4.30 3.75
CA SER A 70 -0.58 -4.80 5.14
C SER A 70 -1.39 -3.96 6.12
N ASN A 71 -1.46 -2.63 5.91
CA ASN A 71 -2.31 -1.73 6.69
C ASN A 71 -3.80 -1.83 6.32
N ARG A 72 -4.17 -2.68 5.36
CA ARG A 72 -5.54 -2.81 4.83
C ARG A 72 -6.15 -1.47 4.41
N THR A 73 -5.32 -0.60 3.83
CA THR A 73 -5.69 0.76 3.44
C THR A 73 -6.91 0.78 2.53
N LYS A 74 -7.90 1.56 2.88
CA LYS A 74 -9.10 1.81 2.06
C LYS A 74 -9.07 3.17 1.40
N ARG A 75 -8.42 4.13 2.05
CA ARG A 75 -8.37 5.50 1.58
C ARG A 75 -6.98 6.08 1.77
N ALA A 76 -6.28 6.27 0.66
CA ALA A 76 -4.94 6.83 0.62
C ALA A 76 -4.92 8.23 0.01
N LEU A 77 -3.98 9.05 0.48
CA LEU A 77 -3.62 10.35 -0.08
C LEU A 77 -2.13 10.34 -0.42
N GLU A 78 -1.79 10.81 -1.60
CA GLU A 78 -0.42 11.11 -2.00
C GLU A 78 -0.27 12.61 -2.29
N ILE A 79 0.80 13.21 -1.80
CA ILE A 79 1.15 14.61 -1.99
C ILE A 79 2.49 14.67 -2.72
N GLY A 80 2.46 15.07 -3.99
CA GLY A 80 3.58 15.00 -4.92
C GLY A 80 3.57 13.70 -5.72
N GLY A 81 2.74 13.65 -6.77
CA GLY A 81 2.56 12.46 -7.60
C GLY A 81 3.58 12.32 -8.73
N ALA A 82 4.30 13.39 -9.06
CA ALA A 82 5.24 13.46 -10.18
C ALA A 82 4.68 12.80 -11.46
N ASN A 83 5.38 11.78 -12.00
CA ASN A 83 4.95 11.02 -13.17
C ASN A 83 3.99 9.85 -12.84
N GLY A 84 3.58 9.68 -11.57
CA GLY A 84 2.66 8.64 -11.11
C GLY A 84 3.31 7.30 -10.75
N TYR A 85 4.64 7.23 -10.65
CA TYR A 85 5.34 5.98 -10.36
C TYR A 85 4.97 5.43 -8.97
N SER A 86 5.06 6.24 -7.92
CA SER A 86 4.64 5.89 -6.55
C SER A 86 3.14 5.61 -6.46
N ALA A 87 2.31 6.42 -7.17
CA ALA A 87 0.86 6.21 -7.25
C ALA A 87 0.49 4.82 -7.80
N ILE A 88 1.26 4.30 -8.77
CA ILE A 88 1.06 2.95 -9.30
C ILE A 88 1.37 1.91 -8.21
N TRP A 89 2.48 2.03 -7.49
CA TRP A 89 2.83 1.09 -6.41
C TRP A 89 1.80 1.09 -5.27
N ILE A 90 1.34 2.26 -4.84
CA ILE A 90 0.26 2.40 -3.85
C ILE A 90 -1.03 1.79 -4.41
N GLY A 91 -1.37 2.09 -5.68
CA GLY A 91 -2.54 1.55 -6.36
C GLY A 91 -2.57 0.03 -6.44
N LEU A 92 -1.41 -0.62 -6.66
CA LEU A 92 -1.28 -2.08 -6.61
C LEU A 92 -1.57 -2.64 -5.22
N GLY A 93 -1.13 -1.95 -4.15
CA GLY A 93 -1.48 -2.32 -2.78
C GLY A 93 -2.97 -2.12 -2.49
N LEU A 94 -3.58 -1.07 -3.01
CA LEU A 94 -5.02 -0.79 -2.87
C LEU A 94 -5.90 -1.76 -3.64
N ARG A 95 -5.42 -2.34 -4.73
CA ARG A 95 -6.12 -3.43 -5.44
C ARG A 95 -6.38 -4.62 -4.53
N GLU A 96 -5.41 -4.98 -3.69
CA GLU A 96 -5.54 -6.07 -2.71
C GLU A 96 -6.59 -5.77 -1.62
N THR A 97 -6.77 -4.48 -1.30
CA THR A 97 -7.64 -4.06 -0.20
C THR A 97 -9.01 -3.55 -0.65
N GLY A 98 -9.19 -3.28 -1.95
CA GLY A 98 -10.38 -2.63 -2.49
C GLY A 98 -10.49 -1.15 -2.12
N GLY A 99 -9.34 -0.51 -1.85
CA GLY A 99 -9.25 0.92 -1.51
C GLY A 99 -9.13 1.84 -2.72
N ARG A 100 -8.92 3.14 -2.43
CA ARG A 100 -8.75 4.21 -3.43
C ARG A 100 -7.64 5.17 -3.03
N LEU A 101 -6.93 5.73 -4.02
CA LEU A 101 -5.91 6.77 -3.87
C LEU A 101 -6.37 8.07 -4.52
N VAL A 102 -6.16 9.19 -3.82
CA VAL A 102 -6.07 10.52 -4.43
C VAL A 102 -4.61 10.92 -4.45
N SER A 103 -4.05 11.13 -5.64
CA SER A 103 -2.67 11.59 -5.86
C SER A 103 -2.71 13.02 -6.36
N ILE A 104 -2.11 13.96 -5.62
CA ILE A 104 -2.11 15.38 -5.95
C ILE A 104 -0.74 15.76 -6.51
N GLU A 105 -0.74 16.31 -7.73
CA GLU A 105 0.46 16.81 -8.40
C GLU A 105 0.28 18.29 -8.80
N TYR A 106 1.27 19.12 -8.44
CA TYR A 106 1.22 20.55 -8.68
C TYR A 106 1.41 20.91 -10.15
N ASP A 107 2.39 20.29 -10.81
CA ASP A 107 2.72 20.57 -12.21
C ASP A 107 1.68 19.96 -13.16
N PRO A 108 1.07 20.76 -14.05
CA PRO A 108 0.02 20.26 -14.95
C PRO A 108 0.54 19.27 -15.99
N GLY A 109 1.82 19.36 -16.38
CA GLY A 109 2.44 18.42 -17.33
C GLY A 109 2.64 17.06 -16.68
N ARG A 110 3.20 17.04 -15.46
CA ARG A 110 3.41 15.81 -14.68
C ARG A 110 2.09 15.17 -14.27
N ALA A 111 1.10 15.95 -13.86
CA ALA A 111 -0.23 15.42 -13.53
C ALA A 111 -0.88 14.70 -14.73
N ARG A 112 -0.77 15.26 -15.95
CA ARG A 112 -1.24 14.58 -17.18
C ARG A 112 -0.46 13.30 -17.43
N GLN A 113 0.86 13.33 -17.28
CA GLN A 113 1.72 12.16 -17.42
C GLN A 113 1.37 11.07 -16.40
N ALA A 114 1.17 11.45 -15.13
CA ALA A 114 0.74 10.55 -14.06
C ALA A 114 -0.60 9.88 -14.39
N ALA A 115 -1.60 10.65 -14.81
CA ALA A 115 -2.91 10.12 -15.19
C ALA A 115 -2.81 9.12 -16.34
N GLU A 116 -1.99 9.41 -17.37
CA GLU A 116 -1.76 8.48 -18.48
C GLU A 116 -1.02 7.21 -18.02
N ASN A 117 0.00 7.33 -17.18
CA ASN A 117 0.72 6.17 -16.65
C ASN A 117 -0.16 5.29 -15.76
N VAL A 118 -1.00 5.89 -14.92
CA VAL A 118 -2.02 5.18 -14.11
C VAL A 118 -3.02 4.45 -15.02
N ARG A 119 -3.48 5.09 -16.11
CA ARG A 119 -4.37 4.47 -17.09
C ARG A 119 -3.72 3.26 -17.78
N ARG A 120 -2.47 3.39 -18.23
CA ARG A 120 -1.70 2.30 -18.84
C ARG A 120 -1.45 1.14 -17.88
N ALA A 121 -1.32 1.43 -16.58
CA ALA A 121 -1.19 0.42 -15.53
C ALA A 121 -2.53 -0.27 -15.19
N GLY A 122 -3.65 0.15 -15.80
CA GLY A 122 -4.98 -0.40 -15.52
C GLY A 122 -5.47 -0.08 -14.10
N LEU A 123 -5.14 1.12 -13.58
CA LEU A 123 -5.45 1.54 -12.21
C LEU A 123 -6.39 2.76 -12.14
N SER A 124 -7.01 3.16 -13.25
CA SER A 124 -7.87 4.36 -13.29
C SER A 124 -9.12 4.26 -12.41
N ASP A 125 -9.54 3.07 -12.05
CA ASP A 125 -10.64 2.81 -11.12
C ASP A 125 -10.21 2.89 -9.64
N ILE A 126 -8.91 2.90 -9.36
CA ILE A 126 -8.30 2.91 -8.02
C ILE A 126 -7.62 4.24 -7.71
N VAL A 127 -6.93 4.82 -8.67
CA VAL A 127 -6.10 6.02 -8.51
C VAL A 127 -6.72 7.20 -9.25
N THR A 128 -7.03 8.25 -8.52
CA THR A 128 -7.47 9.55 -9.08
C THR A 128 -6.30 10.53 -8.98
N VAL A 129 -5.81 11.01 -10.11
CA VAL A 129 -4.80 12.08 -10.16
C VAL A 129 -5.50 13.44 -10.18
N VAL A 130 -5.15 14.32 -9.24
CA VAL A 130 -5.65 15.68 -9.11
C VAL A 130 -4.51 16.65 -9.40
N GLN A 131 -4.65 17.47 -10.44
CA GLN A 131 -3.72 18.57 -10.70
C GLN A 131 -4.08 19.76 -9.80
N GLY A 132 -3.13 20.25 -9.02
CA GLY A 132 -3.34 21.44 -8.21
C GLY A 132 -2.39 21.61 -7.05
N ASP A 133 -2.58 22.72 -6.34
CA ASP A 133 -1.89 23.04 -5.09
C ASP A 133 -2.49 22.18 -3.96
N ALA A 134 -1.69 21.27 -3.40
CA ALA A 134 -2.15 20.34 -2.36
C ALA A 134 -2.70 21.09 -1.11
N PHE A 135 -2.19 22.29 -0.77
CA PHE A 135 -2.77 23.10 0.31
C PHE A 135 -4.21 23.54 0.02
N LYS A 136 -4.59 23.65 -1.24
CA LYS A 136 -5.94 24.03 -1.69
C LYS A 136 -6.82 22.81 -1.97
N GLU A 137 -6.23 21.71 -2.45
CA GLU A 137 -6.99 20.51 -2.85
C GLU A 137 -7.33 19.62 -1.64
N ILE A 138 -6.39 19.42 -0.70
CA ILE A 138 -6.63 18.57 0.48
C ILE A 138 -7.86 19.00 1.30
N PRO A 139 -8.10 20.30 1.58
CA PRO A 139 -9.29 20.73 2.33
C PRO A 139 -10.63 20.37 1.66
N LYS A 140 -10.65 20.23 0.33
CA LYS A 140 -11.85 19.87 -0.45
C LYS A 140 -12.18 18.37 -0.35
N LEU A 141 -11.21 17.53 0.00
CA LEU A 141 -11.41 16.09 0.14
C LEU A 141 -12.17 15.82 1.45
N GLY A 142 -13.29 15.08 1.41
CA GLY A 142 -14.04 14.69 2.61
C GLY A 142 -13.38 13.51 3.37
N GLY A 143 -13.77 13.23 4.61
CA GLY A 143 -13.44 12.02 5.39
C GLY A 143 -11.97 11.92 5.85
N GLU A 144 -11.64 10.78 6.48
CA GLU A 144 -10.31 10.46 6.99
C GLU A 144 -9.51 9.63 5.98
N PHE A 145 -8.19 9.55 6.16
CA PHE A 145 -7.27 8.71 5.39
C PHE A 145 -6.69 7.61 6.28
N ASP A 146 -6.49 6.43 5.73
CA ASP A 146 -5.78 5.33 6.40
C ASP A 146 -4.28 5.41 6.13
N LEU A 147 -3.90 6.02 4.99
CA LEU A 147 -2.52 6.20 4.59
C LEU A 147 -2.33 7.57 3.92
N VAL A 148 -1.29 8.29 4.34
CA VAL A 148 -0.81 9.51 3.67
C VAL A 148 0.64 9.27 3.25
N PHE A 149 0.94 9.47 1.97
CA PHE A 149 2.31 9.47 1.44
C PHE A 149 2.69 10.90 1.02
N LEU A 150 3.78 11.40 1.56
CA LEU A 150 4.30 12.74 1.31
C LEU A 150 5.65 12.67 0.61
N ASP A 151 5.70 13.15 -0.63
CA ASP A 151 6.91 13.32 -1.41
C ASP A 151 6.85 14.61 -2.26
N ALA A 152 6.81 15.74 -1.59
CA ALA A 152 6.71 17.06 -2.19
C ALA A 152 7.93 17.93 -1.82
N TRP A 153 7.79 19.27 -1.86
CA TRP A 153 8.83 20.20 -1.43
C TRP A 153 9.14 20.07 0.05
N LYS A 154 10.40 19.79 0.38
CA LYS A 154 10.85 19.38 1.72
C LYS A 154 10.58 20.46 2.80
N LYS A 155 10.70 21.74 2.45
CA LYS A 155 10.37 22.88 3.33
C LYS A 155 8.91 22.94 3.79
N ASP A 156 8.00 22.26 3.08
CA ASP A 156 6.57 22.26 3.40
C ASP A 156 6.10 20.98 4.13
N TYR A 157 7.01 20.03 4.41
CA TYR A 157 6.68 18.72 5.00
C TYR A 157 5.93 18.85 6.32
N LYS A 158 6.42 19.73 7.23
CA LYS A 158 5.76 19.95 8.52
C LYS A 158 4.35 20.53 8.34
N ARG A 159 4.17 21.43 7.40
CA ARG A 159 2.86 22.03 7.09
C ARG A 159 1.90 20.99 6.51
N PHE A 160 2.37 20.12 5.63
CA PHE A 160 1.56 19.00 5.12
C PHE A 160 1.20 17.99 6.21
N LEU A 161 2.13 17.70 7.11
CA LEU A 161 1.84 16.88 8.29
C LEU A 161 0.72 17.52 9.12
N ASP A 162 0.82 18.81 9.47
CA ASP A 162 -0.18 19.51 10.27
C ASP A 162 -1.56 19.54 9.59
N LEU A 163 -1.59 19.70 8.27
CA LEU A 163 -2.82 19.73 7.49
C LEU A 163 -3.52 18.35 7.45
N THR A 164 -2.74 17.28 7.37
CA THR A 164 -3.29 15.92 7.15
C THR A 164 -3.40 15.10 8.42
N TRP A 165 -2.62 15.38 9.46
CA TRP A 165 -2.62 14.64 10.71
C TRP A 165 -4.00 14.58 11.41
N PRO A 166 -4.78 15.68 11.50
CA PRO A 166 -6.13 15.61 12.07
C PRO A 166 -7.07 14.68 11.32
N ARG A 167 -6.77 14.44 10.04
CA ARG A 167 -7.56 13.64 9.11
C ARG A 167 -7.00 12.23 8.85
N LEU A 168 -5.86 11.91 9.45
CA LEU A 168 -5.37 10.54 9.47
C LEU A 168 -6.17 9.76 10.52
N ALA A 169 -6.77 8.64 10.13
CA ALA A 169 -7.54 7.80 11.02
C ALA A 169 -6.67 7.24 12.16
N PRO A 170 -7.23 6.97 13.35
CA PRO A 170 -6.54 6.18 14.38
C PRO A 170 -6.14 4.81 13.82
N GLY A 171 -4.86 4.45 13.92
CA GLY A 171 -4.30 3.26 13.27
C GLY A 171 -3.84 3.49 11.82
N GLY A 172 -4.01 4.69 11.29
CA GLY A 172 -3.50 5.08 9.98
C GLY A 172 -2.00 5.34 10.01
N VAL A 173 -1.39 5.39 8.81
CA VAL A 173 0.05 5.52 8.62
C VAL A 173 0.37 6.75 7.79
N PHE A 174 1.29 7.59 8.29
CA PHE A 174 1.88 8.70 7.56
C PHE A 174 3.30 8.34 7.12
N LEU A 175 3.57 8.44 5.82
CA LEU A 175 4.84 8.11 5.19
C LEU A 175 5.48 9.40 4.66
N GLY A 176 6.71 9.72 5.08
CA GLY A 176 7.48 10.85 4.55
C GLY A 176 8.72 10.35 3.83
N HIS A 177 8.90 10.72 2.56
CA HIS A 177 10.02 10.28 1.73
C HIS A 177 11.23 11.22 1.84
N ASN A 178 12.42 10.78 1.37
CA ASN A 178 13.70 11.51 1.38
C ASN A 178 14.19 11.96 2.78
N VAL A 179 13.76 11.34 3.84
CA VAL A 179 14.07 11.79 5.21
C VAL A 179 15.53 11.59 5.61
N VAL A 180 16.30 10.79 4.86
CA VAL A 180 17.73 10.59 5.07
C VAL A 180 18.55 11.51 4.19
N ASN A 181 18.42 11.42 2.85
CA ASN A 181 19.22 12.21 1.92
C ASN A 181 18.88 13.71 1.94
N LYS A 182 17.64 14.09 2.28
CA LYS A 182 17.14 15.47 2.39
C LYS A 182 16.73 15.88 3.82
N GLY A 183 17.05 15.09 4.83
CA GLY A 183 16.61 15.33 6.21
C GLY A 183 16.98 16.71 6.76
N LYS A 184 18.10 17.28 6.31
CA LYS A 184 18.53 18.63 6.71
C LYS A 184 17.60 19.75 6.20
N GLU A 185 16.78 19.49 5.18
CA GLU A 185 15.84 20.44 4.61
C GLU A 185 14.48 20.43 5.34
N MET A 186 14.25 19.46 6.27
CA MET A 186 12.98 19.25 6.99
C MET A 186 13.14 18.91 8.48
N PRO A 187 13.99 19.63 9.23
CA PRO A 187 14.31 19.28 10.63
C PRO A 187 13.08 19.34 11.55
N ASP A 188 12.17 20.29 11.31
CA ASP A 188 10.92 20.47 12.03
C ASP A 188 9.94 19.31 11.82
N PHE A 189 9.84 18.81 10.60
CA PHE A 189 9.08 17.59 10.29
C PHE A 189 9.65 16.38 11.01
N LEU A 190 10.97 16.15 10.88
CA LEU A 190 11.63 15.02 11.53
C LEU A 190 11.47 15.06 13.06
N GLN A 191 11.60 16.23 13.67
CA GLN A 191 11.33 16.40 15.08
C GLN A 191 9.88 16.08 15.44
N ALA A 192 8.92 16.56 14.63
CA ALA A 192 7.51 16.33 14.85
C ALA A 192 7.14 14.85 14.80
N VAL A 193 7.61 14.11 13.79
CA VAL A 193 7.26 12.68 13.66
C VAL A 193 7.98 11.79 14.66
N THR A 194 9.22 12.14 15.08
CA THR A 194 10.00 11.29 15.98
C THR A 194 9.76 11.55 17.47
N ARG A 195 9.23 12.72 17.84
CA ARG A 195 9.00 13.11 19.23
C ARG A 195 7.54 13.23 19.64
N ASN A 196 6.60 13.07 18.72
CA ASN A 196 5.18 13.12 19.05
C ASN A 196 4.74 11.82 19.75
N PRO A 197 4.24 11.88 21.00
CA PRO A 197 3.81 10.68 21.73
C PRO A 197 2.58 9.99 21.10
N ALA A 198 1.82 10.69 20.26
CA ALA A 198 0.69 10.12 19.53
C ALA A 198 1.12 9.30 18.29
N MET A 199 2.43 9.28 17.98
CA MET A 199 3.01 8.55 16.85
C MET A 199 3.94 7.44 17.33
N LEU A 200 3.96 6.32 16.59
CA LEU A 200 5.05 5.35 16.61
C LEU A 200 5.79 5.51 15.28
N THR A 201 7.01 6.01 15.33
CA THR A 201 7.77 6.33 14.12
C THR A 201 9.04 5.49 14.01
N ALA A 202 9.26 4.92 12.84
CA ALA A 202 10.52 4.33 12.40
C ALA A 202 11.01 5.05 11.14
N ILE A 203 12.34 5.17 11.01
CA ILE A 203 12.98 5.58 9.76
C ILE A 203 13.60 4.33 9.16
N VAL A 204 13.26 4.03 7.92
CA VAL A 204 13.76 2.88 7.17
C VAL A 204 14.47 3.36 5.90
N THR A 205 15.41 2.56 5.41
CA THR A 205 16.23 2.90 4.24
C THR A 205 16.16 1.78 3.21
N PRO A 206 15.01 1.56 2.55
CA PRO A 206 14.90 0.61 1.45
C PRO A 206 15.84 1.04 0.31
N SER A 207 15.93 2.34 0.09
CA SER A 207 16.92 3.03 -0.74
C SER A 207 17.76 3.99 0.10
N GLY A 208 18.73 4.68 -0.52
CA GLY A 208 19.53 5.74 0.15
C GLY A 208 18.74 7.00 0.49
N GLU A 209 17.50 7.13 0.04
CA GLU A 209 16.66 8.31 0.23
C GLU A 209 16.01 8.34 1.63
N GLY A 210 15.61 7.18 2.12
CA GLY A 210 14.99 6.97 3.41
C GLY A 210 13.53 7.39 3.49
N MET A 211 12.77 6.61 4.27
CA MET A 211 11.34 6.84 4.51
C MET A 211 11.03 6.83 6.00
N SER A 212 10.32 7.84 6.51
CA SER A 212 9.71 7.79 7.83
C SER A 212 8.35 7.11 7.73
N ILE A 213 8.11 6.14 8.63
CA ILE A 213 6.84 5.44 8.78
C ILE A 213 6.30 5.80 10.14
N SER A 214 5.22 6.58 10.17
CA SER A 214 4.62 7.10 11.41
C SER A 214 3.20 6.56 11.55
N TYR A 215 3.02 5.64 12.49
CA TYR A 215 1.70 5.07 12.83
C TYR A 215 0.99 5.96 13.84
N LYS A 216 -0.26 6.35 13.56
CA LYS A 216 -1.11 7.09 14.50
C LYS A 216 -1.69 6.14 15.53
N ARG A 217 -1.34 6.32 16.80
CA ARG A 217 -1.88 5.51 17.89
C ARG A 217 -3.39 5.61 17.96
N ARG A 218 -4.05 4.53 18.40
CA ARG A 218 -5.49 4.46 18.65
C ARG A 218 -5.83 5.13 19.96
#